data_b411f5c222b0466b7130e3d2b0b108d5
#
_entry.id   b411f5c222b0466b7130e3d2b0b108d5
#
_cell.length_a   1.000
_cell.length_b   1.000
_cell.length_c   1.000
_cell.angle_alpha   90.00
_cell.angle_beta   90.00
_cell.angle_gamma   90.00
#
_symmetry.space_group_name_H-M   'P 1'
#
loop_
_entity.id
_entity.type
_entity.pdbx_description
1 polymer ?
#
loop_
_entity_poly.entity_id
_entity_poly.type
_entity_poly.pdbx_seq_one_letter_code
_entity_poly.pdbx_strand_id
1 'polypeptide(L)'
;MDATNSIANASPTLAQALAQAHTLGLARIDAQLLLLHALGRPEAGRAWLLAHDTDAVPPPAMDAFLALCRRRAAGEPVAYLTGRKAFYGLALQVDARVLDPRPDTETLVDWALQVLQSVAAPRVADLGTGSGAIALALQHQRPDAQVLAVDASPAALDVARANAERLGLPVRFVMGDWLSGLGEGAGFDAIVSNPPYIAADDPHLAALTHEPLNALASGADGLDDLRNIAGQALPHLVPGGWLLLEHGWDQAGAVRALLSRAGFAEVQSRTDLAGHARCTGGRRPVAGMSASAALESLVPSPLER
;
A
#
# COMPACT_ATOMS: atom_id res chain seq x y z
N MET A 1 16.58 19.08 -62.41
CA MET A 1 15.56 18.10 -61.90
C MET A 1 16.06 17.58 -60.57
N ASP A 2 15.80 18.34 -59.53
CA ASP A 2 16.17 17.95 -58.14
C ASP A 2 15.08 17.05 -57.57
N ALA A 3 15.39 15.78 -57.50
CA ALA A 3 14.62 14.84 -56.72
C ALA A 3 15.04 14.98 -55.25
N THR A 4 14.52 15.99 -54.57
CA THR A 4 14.63 16.09 -53.10
C THR A 4 13.92 14.92 -52.48
N ASN A 5 14.74 14.01 -51.95
CA ASN A 5 14.42 12.82 -51.25
C ASN A 5 13.59 13.15 -49.97
N SER A 6 12.26 13.17 -50.09
CA SER A 6 11.35 13.23 -48.98
C SER A 6 11.31 11.83 -48.37
N ILE A 7 12.29 11.54 -47.53
CA ILE A 7 12.13 10.42 -46.58
C ILE A 7 11.06 10.88 -45.59
N ALA A 8 9.81 10.55 -45.88
CA ALA A 8 8.73 10.65 -44.91
C ALA A 8 9.20 9.87 -43.66
N ASN A 9 9.44 10.60 -42.58
CA ASN A 9 9.77 9.99 -41.29
C ASN A 9 8.61 9.07 -40.92
N ALA A 10 8.72 7.79 -41.23
CA ALA A 10 7.72 6.81 -40.83
C ALA A 10 7.62 6.82 -39.31
N SER A 11 6.40 6.92 -38.79
CA SER A 11 6.17 6.84 -37.33
C SER A 11 6.81 5.57 -36.78
N PRO A 12 7.51 5.64 -35.66
CA PRO A 12 8.14 4.45 -35.03
C PRO A 12 7.09 3.42 -34.69
N THR A 13 7.47 2.14 -34.75
CA THR A 13 6.61 1.04 -34.30
C THR A 13 6.58 0.97 -32.77
N LEU A 14 5.61 0.21 -32.22
CA LEU A 14 5.53 -0.05 -30.75
C LEU A 14 6.83 -0.66 -30.22
N ALA A 15 7.44 -1.61 -30.98
CA ALA A 15 8.72 -2.18 -30.60
C ALA A 15 9.85 -1.15 -30.58
N GLN A 16 9.90 -0.25 -31.57
CA GLN A 16 10.90 0.83 -31.65
C GLN A 16 10.71 1.86 -30.53
N ALA A 17 9.47 2.21 -30.18
CA ALA A 17 9.17 3.11 -29.07
C ALA A 17 9.66 2.50 -27.73
N LEU A 18 9.38 1.23 -27.47
CA LEU A 18 9.88 0.52 -26.27
C LEU A 18 11.41 0.44 -26.24
N ALA A 19 12.06 0.19 -27.39
CA ALA A 19 13.52 0.20 -27.48
C ALA A 19 14.10 1.60 -27.15
N GLN A 20 13.46 2.67 -27.57
CA GLN A 20 13.86 4.03 -27.24
C GLN A 20 13.73 4.33 -25.74
N ALA A 21 12.65 3.87 -25.07
CA ALA A 21 12.52 3.99 -23.61
C ALA A 21 13.63 3.24 -22.87
N HIS A 22 14.05 2.08 -23.37
CA HIS A 22 15.15 1.33 -22.80
C HIS A 22 16.47 2.12 -22.86
N THR A 23 16.73 2.89 -23.93
CA THR A 23 17.93 3.74 -24.00
C THR A 23 17.94 4.88 -22.97
N LEU A 24 16.76 5.26 -22.45
CA LEU A 24 16.60 6.20 -21.33
C LEU A 24 16.76 5.54 -19.96
N GLY A 25 17.10 4.25 -19.89
CA GLY A 25 17.30 3.49 -18.66
C GLY A 25 16.02 2.99 -18.00
N LEU A 26 14.85 3.06 -18.65
CA LEU A 26 13.61 2.58 -18.06
C LEU A 26 13.56 1.05 -17.99
N ALA A 27 13.02 0.54 -16.88
CA ALA A 27 12.63 -0.86 -16.78
C ALA A 27 11.55 -1.19 -17.83
N ARG A 28 11.63 -2.39 -18.41
CA ARG A 28 10.70 -2.82 -19.48
C ARG A 28 9.23 -2.69 -19.08
N ILE A 29 8.90 -3.05 -17.84
CA ILE A 29 7.52 -2.97 -17.34
C ILE A 29 7.03 -1.53 -17.28
N ASP A 30 7.86 -0.59 -16.82
CA ASP A 30 7.53 0.83 -16.73
C ASP A 30 7.27 1.39 -18.13
N ALA A 31 8.17 1.13 -19.09
CA ALA A 31 8.01 1.58 -20.49
C ALA A 31 6.70 1.04 -21.11
N GLN A 32 6.34 -0.22 -20.86
CA GLN A 32 5.11 -0.82 -21.36
C GLN A 32 3.86 -0.14 -20.81
N LEU A 33 3.83 0.14 -19.50
CA LEU A 33 2.70 0.82 -18.84
C LEU A 33 2.54 2.25 -19.35
N LEU A 34 3.65 2.97 -19.50
CA LEU A 34 3.64 4.35 -20.02
C LEU A 34 3.21 4.40 -21.50
N LEU A 35 3.63 3.44 -22.33
CA LEU A 35 3.23 3.38 -23.73
C LEU A 35 1.73 3.08 -23.86
N LEU A 36 1.21 2.10 -23.10
CA LEU A 36 -0.22 1.78 -23.06
C LEU A 36 -1.04 3.00 -22.62
N HIS A 37 -0.55 3.74 -21.62
CA HIS A 37 -1.20 4.97 -21.17
C HIS A 37 -1.23 6.04 -22.26
N ALA A 38 -0.10 6.29 -22.91
CA ALA A 38 0.01 7.29 -24.00
C ALA A 38 -0.87 6.93 -25.21
N LEU A 39 -1.09 5.65 -25.46
CA LEU A 39 -2.00 5.15 -26.50
C LEU A 39 -3.49 5.21 -26.12
N GLY A 40 -3.83 5.63 -24.89
CA GLY A 40 -5.19 5.59 -24.38
C GLY A 40 -5.74 4.15 -24.17
N ARG A 41 -4.85 3.18 -23.96
CA ARG A 41 -5.18 1.75 -23.78
C ARG A 41 -4.67 1.20 -22.45
N PRO A 42 -4.94 1.84 -21.31
CA PRO A 42 -4.37 1.43 -20.02
C PRO A 42 -4.81 0.02 -19.57
N GLU A 43 -5.94 -0.46 -20.08
CA GLU A 43 -6.46 -1.81 -19.76
C GLU A 43 -5.89 -2.90 -20.70
N ALA A 44 -5.20 -2.52 -21.78
CA ALA A 44 -4.56 -3.49 -22.65
C ALA A 44 -3.31 -4.07 -21.97
N GLY A 45 -3.20 -5.37 -21.94
CA GLY A 45 -2.08 -6.05 -21.29
C GLY A 45 -0.82 -6.13 -22.18
N ARG A 46 0.27 -6.65 -21.61
CA ARG A 46 1.54 -6.89 -22.32
C ARG A 46 1.37 -7.76 -23.58
N ALA A 47 0.42 -8.71 -23.56
CA ALA A 47 0.12 -9.57 -24.71
C ALA A 47 -0.34 -8.75 -25.92
N TRP A 48 -1.13 -7.70 -25.68
CA TRP A 48 -1.55 -6.79 -26.75
C TRP A 48 -0.35 -6.06 -27.39
N LEU A 49 0.60 -5.54 -26.58
CA LEU A 49 1.82 -4.89 -27.12
C LEU A 49 2.65 -5.84 -27.97
N LEU A 50 2.75 -7.12 -27.57
CA LEU A 50 3.49 -8.14 -28.33
C LEU A 50 2.80 -8.50 -29.66
N ALA A 51 1.47 -8.56 -29.67
CA ALA A 51 0.69 -8.86 -30.85
C ALA A 51 0.66 -7.72 -31.89
N HIS A 52 1.00 -6.48 -31.46
CA HIS A 52 0.93 -5.25 -32.27
C HIS A 52 2.30 -4.55 -32.38
N ASP A 53 3.39 -5.26 -32.12
CA ASP A 53 4.75 -4.68 -31.99
C ASP A 53 5.23 -3.95 -33.25
N THR A 54 4.70 -4.32 -34.42
CA THR A 54 4.96 -3.69 -35.72
C THR A 54 4.02 -2.53 -36.06
N ASP A 55 2.98 -2.32 -35.26
CA ASP A 55 2.04 -1.20 -35.49
C ASP A 55 2.72 0.14 -35.24
N ALA A 56 2.41 1.13 -36.08
CA ALA A 56 2.95 2.48 -35.95
C ALA A 56 2.34 3.20 -34.74
N VAL A 57 3.17 3.87 -33.95
CA VAL A 57 2.74 4.75 -32.86
C VAL A 57 2.29 6.09 -33.45
N PRO A 58 1.06 6.56 -33.20
CA PRO A 58 0.62 7.89 -33.65
C PRO A 58 1.56 8.98 -33.09
N PRO A 59 1.94 10.00 -33.88
CA PRO A 59 2.88 11.03 -33.44
C PRO A 59 2.49 11.70 -32.09
N PRO A 60 1.23 12.09 -31.83
CA PRO A 60 0.86 12.66 -30.53
C PRO A 60 1.07 11.69 -29.36
N ALA A 61 0.82 10.40 -29.57
CA ALA A 61 1.05 9.37 -28.55
C ALA A 61 2.55 9.15 -28.30
N MET A 62 3.37 9.22 -29.37
CA MET A 62 4.82 9.11 -29.24
C MET A 62 5.42 10.26 -28.44
N ASP A 63 4.99 11.50 -28.72
CA ASP A 63 5.43 12.69 -27.98
C ASP A 63 5.05 12.61 -26.50
N ALA A 64 3.81 12.22 -26.21
CA ALA A 64 3.33 11.99 -24.85
C ALA A 64 4.13 10.89 -24.15
N PHE A 65 4.36 9.77 -24.82
CA PHE A 65 5.15 8.65 -24.30
C PHE A 65 6.57 9.07 -23.92
N LEU A 66 7.27 9.77 -24.81
CA LEU A 66 8.63 10.24 -24.54
C LEU A 66 8.69 11.27 -23.40
N ALA A 67 7.70 12.13 -23.27
CA ALA A 67 7.58 13.05 -22.14
C ALA A 67 7.44 12.28 -20.82
N LEU A 68 6.57 11.27 -20.76
CA LEU A 68 6.41 10.40 -19.60
C LEU A 68 7.69 9.60 -19.27
N CYS A 69 8.40 9.09 -20.32
CA CYS A 69 9.66 8.37 -20.11
C CYS A 69 10.72 9.27 -19.47
N ARG A 70 10.85 10.54 -19.88
CA ARG A 70 11.80 11.48 -19.26
C ARG A 70 11.48 11.75 -17.80
N ARG A 71 10.19 11.94 -17.46
CA ARG A 71 9.74 12.12 -16.07
C ARG A 71 10.04 10.88 -15.25
N ARG A 72 9.78 9.69 -15.79
CA ARG A 72 10.10 8.42 -15.12
C ARG A 72 11.61 8.24 -14.90
N ALA A 73 12.42 8.58 -15.90
CA ALA A 73 13.89 8.56 -15.77
C ALA A 73 14.41 9.54 -14.71
N ALA A 74 13.66 10.61 -14.42
CA ALA A 74 13.93 11.54 -13.31
C ALA A 74 13.40 11.03 -11.94
N GLY A 75 12.86 9.79 -11.86
CA GLY A 75 12.45 9.14 -10.62
C GLY A 75 10.93 9.19 -10.34
N GLU A 76 10.13 9.89 -11.13
CA GLU A 76 8.69 10.00 -10.86
C GLU A 76 7.99 8.63 -10.97
N PRO A 77 7.17 8.22 -9.98
CA PRO A 77 6.48 6.93 -10.00
C PRO A 77 5.57 6.77 -11.21
N VAL A 78 5.58 5.58 -11.83
CA VAL A 78 4.68 5.26 -12.96
C VAL A 78 3.22 5.46 -12.57
N ALA A 79 2.86 5.14 -11.34
CA ALA A 79 1.51 5.32 -10.82
C ALA A 79 1.05 6.80 -10.88
N TYR A 80 1.95 7.75 -10.57
CA TYR A 80 1.61 9.18 -10.66
C TYR A 80 1.56 9.66 -12.10
N LEU A 81 2.46 9.16 -12.97
CA LEU A 81 2.47 9.48 -14.38
C LEU A 81 1.20 9.03 -15.11
N THR A 82 0.66 7.89 -14.70
CA THR A 82 -0.57 7.30 -15.27
C THR A 82 -1.83 7.67 -14.52
N GLY A 83 -1.69 8.23 -13.30
CA GLY A 83 -2.80 8.54 -12.39
C GLY A 83 -3.47 7.29 -11.82
N ARG A 84 -2.85 6.09 -11.93
CA ARG A 84 -3.47 4.81 -11.61
C ARG A 84 -2.49 3.85 -10.94
N LYS A 85 -3.01 3.10 -9.95
CA LYS A 85 -2.33 1.99 -9.29
C LYS A 85 -3.27 0.79 -9.14
N ALA A 86 -2.82 -0.38 -9.54
CA ALA A 86 -3.50 -1.62 -9.18
C ALA A 86 -3.09 -2.03 -7.77
N PHE A 87 -4.06 -2.33 -6.91
CA PHE A 87 -3.85 -2.82 -5.55
C PHE A 87 -5.01 -3.73 -5.16
N TYR A 88 -4.70 -4.94 -4.73
CA TYR A 88 -5.65 -5.96 -4.27
C TYR A 88 -6.85 -6.16 -5.22
N GLY A 89 -6.60 -6.20 -6.52
CA GLY A 89 -7.63 -6.32 -7.57
C GLY A 89 -8.40 -5.03 -7.89
N LEU A 90 -8.16 -3.94 -7.17
CA LEU A 90 -8.76 -2.62 -7.42
C LEU A 90 -7.84 -1.75 -8.27
N ALA A 91 -8.42 -0.92 -9.13
CA ALA A 91 -7.69 0.14 -9.84
C ALA A 91 -7.88 1.47 -9.09
N LEU A 92 -6.90 1.90 -8.32
CA LEU A 92 -6.95 3.14 -7.55
C LEU A 92 -6.44 4.33 -8.35
N GLN A 93 -7.03 5.51 -8.15
CA GLN A 93 -6.44 6.78 -8.56
C GLN A 93 -5.42 7.21 -7.51
N VAL A 94 -4.24 7.63 -7.98
CA VAL A 94 -3.14 8.10 -7.12
C VAL A 94 -2.40 9.25 -7.77
N ASP A 95 -1.87 10.14 -6.94
CA ASP A 95 -0.99 11.25 -7.33
C ASP A 95 -0.06 11.61 -6.16
N ALA A 96 0.73 12.68 -6.30
CA ALA A 96 1.72 13.10 -5.30
C ALA A 96 1.15 13.51 -3.93
N ARG A 97 -0.16 13.47 -3.71
CA ARG A 97 -0.81 13.72 -2.41
C ARG A 97 -0.80 12.50 -1.50
N VAL A 98 -0.56 11.30 -2.03
CA VAL A 98 -0.64 10.03 -1.31
C VAL A 98 0.55 9.14 -1.65
N LEU A 99 0.91 8.22 -0.75
CA LEU A 99 1.87 7.16 -1.03
C LEU A 99 1.39 6.29 -2.21
N ASP A 100 2.29 5.93 -3.13
CA ASP A 100 2.03 4.90 -4.14
C ASP A 100 1.83 3.54 -3.44
N PRO A 101 0.65 2.91 -3.42
CA PRO A 101 0.41 1.67 -2.71
C PRO A 101 1.40 0.56 -3.10
N ARG A 102 2.05 -0.06 -2.12
CA ARG A 102 3.05 -1.10 -2.35
C ARG A 102 2.41 -2.49 -2.39
N PRO A 103 2.88 -3.41 -3.25
CA PRO A 103 2.38 -4.79 -3.26
C PRO A 103 2.54 -5.51 -1.92
N ASP A 104 3.61 -5.20 -1.17
CA ASP A 104 3.89 -5.82 0.14
C ASP A 104 2.79 -5.55 1.16
N THR A 105 2.09 -4.41 1.03
CA THR A 105 0.94 -4.02 1.87
C THR A 105 -0.25 -4.98 1.71
N GLU A 106 -0.32 -5.75 0.63
CA GLU A 106 -1.36 -6.79 0.45
C GLU A 106 -1.26 -7.86 1.54
N THR A 107 -0.06 -8.11 2.08
CA THR A 107 0.15 -9.00 3.25
C THR A 107 -0.65 -8.54 4.48
N LEU A 108 -0.74 -7.23 4.70
CA LEU A 108 -1.52 -6.64 5.80
C LEU A 108 -3.02 -6.85 5.58
N VAL A 109 -3.50 -6.67 4.35
CA VAL A 109 -4.91 -6.90 3.97
C VAL A 109 -5.28 -8.38 4.17
N ASP A 110 -4.46 -9.31 3.67
CA ASP A 110 -4.66 -10.75 3.84
C ASP A 110 -4.76 -11.14 5.30
N TRP A 111 -3.88 -10.58 6.13
CA TRP A 111 -3.92 -10.88 7.56
C TRP A 111 -5.17 -10.32 8.23
N ALA A 112 -5.57 -9.09 7.91
CA ALA A 112 -6.79 -8.50 8.42
C ALA A 112 -8.03 -9.35 8.05
N LEU A 113 -8.15 -9.77 6.79
CA LEU A 113 -9.22 -10.64 6.34
C LEU A 113 -9.25 -11.98 7.08
N GLN A 114 -8.08 -12.57 7.34
CA GLN A 114 -7.99 -13.83 8.07
C GLN A 114 -8.45 -13.69 9.51
N VAL A 115 -8.02 -12.66 10.26
CA VAL A 115 -8.44 -12.50 11.67
C VAL A 115 -9.91 -12.12 11.80
N LEU A 116 -10.50 -11.54 10.75
CA LEU A 116 -11.90 -11.16 10.69
C LEU A 116 -12.82 -12.25 10.11
N GLN A 117 -12.28 -13.39 9.67
CA GLN A 117 -13.04 -14.40 8.92
C GLN A 117 -14.28 -14.90 9.67
N SER A 118 -14.22 -15.05 10.99
CA SER A 118 -15.33 -15.54 11.83
C SER A 118 -16.18 -14.41 12.44
N VAL A 119 -15.86 -13.14 12.18
CA VAL A 119 -16.58 -12.00 12.75
C VAL A 119 -17.64 -11.54 11.76
N ALA A 120 -18.90 -11.54 12.15
CA ALA A 120 -19.98 -11.01 11.32
C ALA A 120 -20.03 -9.47 11.42
N ALA A 121 -20.18 -8.79 10.29
CA ALA A 121 -20.22 -7.34 10.18
C ALA A 121 -19.09 -6.63 10.98
N PRO A 122 -17.81 -6.99 10.73
CA PRO A 122 -16.69 -6.51 11.53
C PRO A 122 -16.52 -4.99 11.42
N ARG A 123 -16.12 -4.37 12.52
CA ARG A 123 -15.74 -2.95 12.57
C ARG A 123 -14.23 -2.82 12.44
N VAL A 124 -13.78 -2.14 11.41
CA VAL A 124 -12.36 -2.01 11.08
C VAL A 124 -11.97 -0.54 11.00
N ALA A 125 -10.82 -0.18 11.58
CA ALA A 125 -10.20 1.12 11.37
C ALA A 125 -8.92 0.96 10.54
N ASP A 126 -8.78 1.76 9.48
CA ASP A 126 -7.56 1.93 8.67
C ASP A 126 -6.95 3.29 9.01
N LEU A 127 -5.77 3.30 9.62
CA LEU A 127 -5.10 4.51 10.10
C LEU A 127 -3.97 4.92 9.15
N GLY A 128 -3.97 6.20 8.74
CA GLY A 128 -3.09 6.70 7.68
C GLY A 128 -3.50 6.13 6.33
N THR A 129 -4.80 6.27 5.99
CA THR A 129 -5.40 5.56 4.84
C THR A 129 -4.82 5.95 3.48
N GLY A 130 -4.20 7.13 3.36
CA GLY A 130 -3.60 7.61 2.10
C GLY A 130 -4.59 7.64 0.95
N SER A 131 -4.36 6.83 -0.08
CA SER A 131 -5.28 6.67 -1.23
C SER A 131 -6.55 5.87 -0.92
N GLY A 132 -6.70 5.36 0.29
CA GLY A 132 -7.76 4.44 0.68
C GLY A 132 -7.45 2.97 0.37
N ALA A 133 -6.22 2.62 -0.01
CA ALA A 133 -5.87 1.31 -0.55
C ALA A 133 -6.30 0.15 0.37
N ILE A 134 -5.93 0.18 1.64
CA ILE A 134 -6.26 -0.87 2.62
C ILE A 134 -7.76 -0.86 2.93
N ALA A 135 -8.32 0.31 3.27
CA ALA A 135 -9.74 0.44 3.60
C ALA A 135 -10.66 -0.06 2.49
N LEU A 136 -10.36 0.34 1.23
CA LEU A 136 -11.16 -0.05 0.07
C LEU A 136 -11.00 -1.53 -0.27
N ALA A 137 -9.78 -2.10 -0.14
CA ALA A 137 -9.57 -3.53 -0.31
C ALA A 137 -10.37 -4.34 0.71
N LEU A 138 -10.34 -3.95 1.99
CA LEU A 138 -11.11 -4.59 3.05
C LEU A 138 -12.62 -4.49 2.80
N GLN A 139 -13.12 -3.31 2.45
CA GLN A 139 -14.54 -3.11 2.15
C GLN A 139 -14.99 -3.90 0.92
N HIS A 140 -14.14 -4.02 -0.09
CA HIS A 140 -14.42 -4.81 -1.29
C HIS A 140 -14.52 -6.30 -0.99
N GLN A 141 -13.60 -6.84 -0.18
CA GLN A 141 -13.57 -8.26 0.18
C GLN A 141 -14.60 -8.64 1.26
N ARG A 142 -14.99 -7.68 2.09
CA ARG A 142 -15.97 -7.84 3.17
C ARG A 142 -17.05 -6.76 3.05
N PRO A 143 -18.03 -6.95 2.15
CA PRO A 143 -19.12 -5.99 1.97
C PRO A 143 -19.97 -5.75 3.22
N ASP A 144 -19.96 -6.71 4.16
CA ASP A 144 -20.61 -6.62 5.46
C ASP A 144 -19.82 -5.80 6.50
N ALA A 145 -18.55 -5.49 6.24
CA ALA A 145 -17.71 -4.74 7.18
C ALA A 145 -18.12 -3.27 7.30
N GLN A 146 -17.89 -2.70 8.48
CA GLN A 146 -17.99 -1.27 8.74
C GLN A 146 -16.57 -0.68 8.81
N VAL A 147 -16.10 -0.14 7.68
CA VAL A 147 -14.74 0.38 7.57
C VAL A 147 -14.71 1.88 7.84
N LEU A 148 -13.89 2.29 8.81
CA LEU A 148 -13.51 3.66 9.11
C LEU A 148 -12.08 3.89 8.64
N ALA A 149 -11.87 4.86 7.76
CA ALA A 149 -10.56 5.28 7.26
C ALA A 149 -10.18 6.65 7.85
N VAL A 150 -9.02 6.73 8.46
CA VAL A 150 -8.51 7.94 9.13
C VAL A 150 -7.23 8.41 8.44
N ASP A 151 -7.11 9.71 8.23
CA ASP A 151 -5.86 10.34 7.77
C ASP A 151 -5.77 11.76 8.32
N ALA A 152 -4.56 12.20 8.62
CA ALA A 152 -4.29 13.57 9.06
C ALA A 152 -4.29 14.56 7.88
N SER A 153 -4.06 14.09 6.66
CA SER A 153 -4.02 14.88 5.43
C SER A 153 -5.39 15.01 4.79
N PRO A 154 -6.00 16.20 4.74
CA PRO A 154 -7.25 16.40 3.99
C PRO A 154 -7.08 16.09 2.50
N ALA A 155 -5.90 16.35 1.92
CA ALA A 155 -5.61 16.06 0.52
C ALA A 155 -5.56 14.54 0.24
N ALA A 156 -5.06 13.73 1.17
CA ALA A 156 -5.11 12.27 1.08
C ALA A 156 -6.56 11.77 1.19
N LEU A 157 -7.34 12.31 2.11
CA LEU A 157 -8.75 11.97 2.25
C LEU A 157 -9.57 12.31 1.00
N ASP A 158 -9.24 13.37 0.29
CA ASP A 158 -9.90 13.71 -0.97
C ASP A 158 -9.64 12.65 -2.06
N VAL A 159 -8.40 12.14 -2.15
CA VAL A 159 -8.05 11.02 -3.04
C VAL A 159 -8.79 9.75 -2.65
N ALA A 160 -8.80 9.41 -1.35
CA ALA A 160 -9.46 8.20 -0.84
C ALA A 160 -10.98 8.24 -1.07
N ARG A 161 -11.64 9.39 -0.82
CA ARG A 161 -13.07 9.57 -1.10
C ARG A 161 -13.40 9.42 -2.58
N ALA A 162 -12.60 10.04 -3.47
CA ALA A 162 -12.77 9.92 -4.91
C ALA A 162 -12.64 8.46 -5.38
N ASN A 163 -11.70 7.70 -4.80
CA ASN A 163 -11.57 6.27 -5.06
C ASN A 163 -12.79 5.48 -4.57
N ALA A 164 -13.27 5.75 -3.35
CA ALA A 164 -14.44 5.09 -2.79
C ALA A 164 -15.70 5.34 -3.64
N GLU A 165 -15.95 6.58 -4.02
CA GLU A 165 -17.08 6.98 -4.87
C GLU A 165 -17.02 6.28 -6.23
N ARG A 166 -15.87 6.32 -6.90
CA ARG A 166 -15.66 5.69 -8.22
C ARG A 166 -15.83 4.17 -8.18
N LEU A 167 -15.45 3.52 -7.07
CA LEU A 167 -15.57 2.08 -6.88
C LEU A 167 -16.93 1.65 -6.28
N GLY A 168 -17.75 2.60 -5.82
CA GLY A 168 -19.02 2.31 -5.17
C GLY A 168 -18.88 1.61 -3.81
N LEU A 169 -17.78 1.88 -3.07
CA LEU A 169 -17.46 1.22 -1.80
C LEU A 169 -17.80 2.13 -0.60
N PRO A 170 -18.67 1.71 0.32
CA PRO A 170 -19.18 2.54 1.42
C PRO A 170 -18.18 2.61 2.60
N VAL A 171 -17.07 3.31 2.44
CA VAL A 171 -16.09 3.58 3.49
C VAL A 171 -16.38 4.93 4.16
N ARG A 172 -16.32 4.99 5.49
CA ARG A 172 -16.41 6.24 6.25
C ARG A 172 -15.02 6.87 6.40
N PHE A 173 -14.87 8.13 6.02
CA PHE A 173 -13.60 8.87 6.10
C PHE A 173 -13.66 9.95 7.17
N VAL A 174 -12.65 9.99 8.05
CA VAL A 174 -12.51 10.95 9.13
C VAL A 174 -11.11 11.56 9.11
N MET A 175 -11.02 12.88 9.23
CA MET A 175 -9.76 13.56 9.46
C MET A 175 -9.36 13.39 10.93
N GLY A 176 -8.15 12.90 11.19
CA GLY A 176 -7.65 12.67 12.53
C GLY A 176 -6.19 12.27 12.55
N ASP A 177 -5.56 12.49 13.71
CA ASP A 177 -4.20 12.03 13.98
C ASP A 177 -4.28 10.67 14.68
N TRP A 178 -4.11 9.61 13.91
CA TRP A 178 -4.27 8.21 14.32
C TRP A 178 -5.62 7.96 14.99
N LEU A 179 -5.61 7.57 16.26
CA LEU A 179 -6.80 7.33 17.07
C LEU A 179 -7.22 8.53 17.92
N SER A 180 -6.40 9.59 17.93
CA SER A 180 -6.73 10.84 18.65
C SER A 180 -8.03 11.44 18.09
N GLY A 181 -8.97 11.73 18.98
CA GLY A 181 -10.28 12.29 18.59
C GLY A 181 -11.33 11.26 18.18
N LEU A 182 -10.97 9.98 18.05
CA LEU A 182 -11.95 8.90 18.06
C LEU A 182 -12.32 8.64 19.53
N GLY A 183 -13.60 8.71 19.88
CA GLY A 183 -14.06 8.45 21.24
C GLY A 183 -13.59 7.09 21.75
N GLU A 184 -13.16 7.01 23.02
CA GLU A 184 -12.80 5.75 23.66
C GLU A 184 -13.97 4.75 23.56
N GLY A 185 -13.62 3.46 23.41
CA GLY A 185 -14.64 2.41 23.26
C GLY A 185 -15.26 2.31 21.88
N ALA A 186 -14.61 2.84 20.83
CA ALA A 186 -15.07 2.68 19.46
C ALA A 186 -15.32 1.21 19.07
N GLY A 187 -14.65 0.25 19.72
CA GLY A 187 -14.93 -1.18 19.64
C GLY A 187 -14.66 -1.77 18.26
N PHE A 188 -13.43 -1.57 17.74
CA PHE A 188 -12.99 -2.19 16.51
C PHE A 188 -12.59 -3.65 16.71
N ASP A 189 -12.95 -4.52 15.76
CA ASP A 189 -12.49 -5.91 15.68
C ASP A 189 -11.06 -5.99 15.15
N ALA A 190 -10.68 -5.05 14.26
CA ALA A 190 -9.32 -4.85 13.83
C ALA A 190 -9.00 -3.36 13.61
N ILE A 191 -7.78 -2.98 13.96
CA ILE A 191 -7.14 -1.73 13.59
C ILE A 191 -5.96 -2.09 12.71
N VAL A 192 -5.89 -1.52 11.51
CA VAL A 192 -4.82 -1.75 10.54
C VAL A 192 -4.13 -0.44 10.22
N SER A 193 -2.83 -0.47 9.94
CA SER A 193 -2.10 0.71 9.50
C SER A 193 -0.84 0.34 8.73
N ASN A 194 -0.57 1.08 7.67
CA ASN A 194 0.75 1.20 7.07
C ASN A 194 1.26 2.63 7.36
N PRO A 195 1.80 2.88 8.56
CA PRO A 195 2.26 4.21 8.95
C PRO A 195 3.62 4.51 8.32
N PRO A 196 4.10 5.77 8.34
CA PRO A 196 5.49 6.09 8.05
C PRO A 196 6.41 5.29 8.96
N TYR A 197 7.51 4.74 8.39
CA TYR A 197 8.44 3.89 9.15
C TYR A 197 9.91 4.07 8.73
N ILE A 198 10.23 5.05 7.89
CA ILE A 198 11.60 5.35 7.47
C ILE A 198 12.21 6.34 8.48
N ALA A 199 13.45 6.09 8.90
CA ALA A 199 14.17 7.05 9.74
C ALA A 199 14.41 8.36 8.97
N ALA A 200 14.35 9.50 9.67
CA ALA A 200 14.41 10.83 9.05
C ALA A 200 15.73 11.12 8.32
N ASP A 201 16.81 10.42 8.69
CA ASP A 201 18.14 10.53 8.08
C ASP A 201 18.47 9.37 7.13
N ASP A 202 17.51 8.51 6.81
CA ASP A 202 17.72 7.36 5.92
C ASP A 202 18.02 7.84 4.48
N PRO A 203 19.14 7.41 3.88
CA PRO A 203 19.53 7.82 2.53
C PRO A 203 18.52 7.40 1.45
N HIS A 204 17.67 6.41 1.69
CA HIS A 204 16.64 5.98 0.73
C HIS A 204 15.57 7.07 0.49
N LEU A 205 15.35 8.00 1.45
CA LEU A 205 14.42 9.13 1.27
C LEU A 205 14.78 10.01 0.06
N ALA A 206 16.07 10.10 -0.29
CA ALA A 206 16.53 10.86 -1.45
C ALA A 206 15.98 10.31 -2.79
N ALA A 207 15.63 9.04 -2.85
CA ALA A 207 15.03 8.41 -4.04
C ALA A 207 13.49 8.54 -4.08
N LEU A 208 12.86 9.00 -2.99
CA LEU A 208 11.40 9.06 -2.82
C LEU A 208 10.86 10.50 -2.85
N THR A 209 11.59 11.43 -3.47
CA THR A 209 11.30 12.88 -3.47
C THR A 209 9.96 13.26 -4.12
N HIS A 210 9.35 12.38 -4.89
CA HIS A 210 8.04 12.58 -5.51
C HIS A 210 6.86 12.20 -4.60
N GLU A 211 7.13 11.50 -3.49
CA GLU A 211 6.12 11.04 -2.54
C GLU A 211 6.07 11.97 -1.32
N PRO A 212 4.91 12.12 -0.64
CA PRO A 212 4.81 13.01 0.49
C PRO A 212 5.67 12.52 1.67
N LEU A 213 6.59 13.36 2.16
CA LEU A 213 7.55 12.99 3.19
C LEU A 213 6.88 12.51 4.49
N ASN A 214 5.74 13.10 4.85
CA ASN A 214 4.94 12.71 6.01
C ASN A 214 4.26 11.34 5.88
N ALA A 215 4.25 10.73 4.69
CA ALA A 215 3.83 9.35 4.48
C ALA A 215 5.01 8.35 4.48
N LEU A 216 6.25 8.83 4.65
CA LEU A 216 7.47 8.04 4.56
C LEU A 216 8.26 8.04 5.87
N ALA A 217 8.55 9.23 6.43
CA ALA A 217 9.49 9.40 7.53
C ALA A 217 8.80 9.52 8.88
N SER A 218 9.35 8.81 9.90
CA SER A 218 8.81 8.74 11.26
C SER A 218 9.93 8.78 12.31
N GLY A 219 10.30 10.00 12.70
CA GLY A 219 11.29 10.22 13.75
C GLY A 219 12.71 9.76 13.39
N ALA A 220 13.57 9.68 14.40
CA ALA A 220 15.00 9.39 14.21
C ALA A 220 15.28 7.91 13.89
N ASP A 221 14.42 6.99 14.30
CA ASP A 221 14.58 5.54 14.11
C ASP A 221 13.43 4.89 13.31
N GLY A 222 12.55 5.69 12.74
CA GLY A 222 11.41 5.22 11.95
C GLY A 222 10.28 4.59 12.75
N LEU A 223 10.26 4.72 14.09
CA LEU A 223 9.30 4.03 14.94
C LEU A 223 8.31 4.94 15.67
N ASP A 224 8.37 6.26 15.52
CA ASP A 224 7.56 7.18 16.32
C ASP A 224 6.07 6.98 16.08
N ASP A 225 5.63 6.85 14.84
CA ASP A 225 4.22 6.62 14.52
C ASP A 225 3.77 5.23 14.98
N LEU A 226 4.61 4.20 14.82
CA LEU A 226 4.35 2.86 15.33
C LEU A 226 4.19 2.83 16.86
N ARG A 227 5.00 3.61 17.61
CA ARG A 227 4.87 3.78 19.07
C ARG A 227 3.56 4.46 19.42
N ASN A 228 3.22 5.52 18.70
CA ASN A 228 2.01 6.31 18.92
C ASN A 228 0.75 5.45 18.72
N ILE A 229 0.66 4.75 17.59
CA ILE A 229 -0.46 3.86 17.30
C ILE A 229 -0.57 2.73 18.34
N ALA A 230 0.55 2.04 18.64
CA ALA A 230 0.56 0.95 19.60
C ALA A 230 0.10 1.39 21.02
N GLY A 231 0.50 2.60 21.43
CA GLY A 231 0.11 3.18 22.72
C GLY A 231 -1.36 3.56 22.81
N GLN A 232 -2.00 3.88 21.70
CA GLN A 232 -3.40 4.33 21.67
C GLN A 232 -4.39 3.18 21.39
N ALA A 233 -3.98 2.07 20.79
CA ALA A 233 -4.91 1.14 20.13
C ALA A 233 -5.75 0.29 21.10
N LEU A 234 -5.21 -0.13 22.25
CA LEU A 234 -5.92 -1.04 23.15
C LEU A 234 -7.32 -0.58 23.57
N PRO A 235 -7.56 0.67 23.99
CA PRO A 235 -8.89 1.14 24.39
C PRO A 235 -9.91 1.11 23.26
N HIS A 236 -9.46 1.19 22.01
CA HIS A 236 -10.30 1.25 20.81
C HIS A 236 -10.66 -0.12 20.23
N LEU A 237 -9.99 -1.20 20.64
CA LEU A 237 -10.29 -2.55 20.21
C LEU A 237 -11.34 -3.21 21.11
N VAL A 238 -12.13 -4.13 20.56
CA VAL A 238 -12.90 -5.07 21.40
C VAL A 238 -11.96 -6.05 22.09
N PRO A 239 -12.35 -6.68 23.22
CA PRO A 239 -11.59 -7.82 23.77
C PRO A 239 -11.41 -8.90 22.71
N GLY A 240 -10.19 -9.31 22.44
CA GLY A 240 -9.86 -10.26 21.37
C GLY A 240 -9.65 -9.64 19.98
N GLY A 241 -9.85 -8.34 19.83
CA GLY A 241 -9.57 -7.59 18.59
C GLY A 241 -8.07 -7.46 18.31
N TRP A 242 -7.71 -7.16 17.07
CA TRP A 242 -6.34 -7.14 16.58
C TRP A 242 -5.86 -5.75 16.19
N LEU A 243 -4.60 -5.44 16.54
CA LEU A 243 -3.82 -4.37 15.92
C LEU A 243 -2.84 -5.00 14.95
N LEU A 244 -2.84 -4.56 13.68
CA LEU A 244 -1.96 -5.04 12.61
C LEU A 244 -1.22 -3.86 12.00
N LEU A 245 0.11 -3.91 11.97
CA LEU A 245 0.97 -2.81 11.55
C LEU A 245 1.95 -3.30 10.48
N GLU A 246 2.04 -2.57 9.35
CA GLU A 246 3.17 -2.68 8.44
C GLU A 246 4.38 -1.93 8.99
N HIS A 247 5.59 -2.37 8.63
CA HIS A 247 6.85 -1.79 9.07
C HIS A 247 8.00 -2.15 8.11
N GLY A 248 9.15 -1.54 8.28
CA GLY A 248 10.37 -1.87 7.56
C GLY A 248 10.81 -3.33 7.81
N TRP A 249 11.45 -3.93 6.82
CA TRP A 249 11.84 -5.35 6.83
C TRP A 249 12.73 -5.75 8.02
N ASP A 250 13.45 -4.81 8.61
CA ASP A 250 14.35 -4.98 9.74
C ASP A 250 13.74 -4.58 11.10
N GLN A 251 12.53 -4.00 11.10
CA GLN A 251 11.89 -3.45 12.30
C GLN A 251 11.02 -4.46 13.08
N ALA A 252 10.78 -5.67 12.56
CA ALA A 252 9.87 -6.65 13.16
C ALA A 252 10.14 -6.93 14.65
N GLY A 253 11.42 -7.04 15.06
CA GLY A 253 11.82 -7.24 16.45
C GLY A 253 11.42 -6.08 17.36
N ALA A 254 11.64 -4.84 16.90
CA ALA A 254 11.30 -3.63 17.62
C ALA A 254 9.77 -3.49 17.75
N VAL A 255 9.02 -3.73 16.66
CA VAL A 255 7.56 -3.61 16.67
C VAL A 255 6.92 -4.68 17.58
N ARG A 256 7.41 -5.95 17.56
CA ARG A 256 6.95 -6.95 18.55
C ARG A 256 7.17 -6.50 19.98
N ALA A 257 8.33 -5.92 20.28
CA ALA A 257 8.63 -5.41 21.63
C ALA A 257 7.73 -4.22 21.99
N LEU A 258 7.37 -3.34 21.04
CA LEU A 258 6.41 -2.25 21.24
C LEU A 258 5.03 -2.79 21.61
N LEU A 259 4.48 -3.71 20.82
CA LEU A 259 3.16 -4.29 21.06
C LEU A 259 3.11 -5.05 22.39
N SER A 260 4.14 -5.85 22.71
CA SER A 260 4.21 -6.57 23.98
C SER A 260 4.22 -5.61 25.18
N ARG A 261 5.01 -4.52 25.10
CA ARG A 261 5.05 -3.48 26.15
C ARG A 261 3.75 -2.70 26.27
N ALA A 262 3.03 -2.50 25.16
CA ALA A 262 1.72 -1.88 25.16
C ALA A 262 0.61 -2.80 25.74
N GLY A 263 0.90 -4.07 26.02
CA GLY A 263 -0.04 -5.00 26.65
C GLY A 263 -0.82 -5.89 25.70
N PHE A 264 -0.39 -5.97 24.43
CA PHE A 264 -0.95 -6.92 23.48
C PHE A 264 -0.48 -8.35 23.77
N ALA A 265 -1.37 -9.32 23.59
CA ALA A 265 -1.09 -10.75 23.59
C ALA A 265 -0.91 -11.29 22.16
N GLU A 266 -0.47 -12.54 22.04
CA GLU A 266 -0.33 -13.26 20.75
C GLU A 266 0.47 -12.44 19.70
N VAL A 267 1.51 -11.72 20.14
CA VAL A 267 2.29 -10.84 19.27
C VAL A 267 3.13 -11.68 18.30
N GLN A 268 2.92 -11.49 17.01
CA GLN A 268 3.58 -12.24 15.94
C GLN A 268 3.85 -11.36 14.72
N SER A 269 4.74 -11.82 13.82
CA SER A 269 5.03 -11.15 12.57
C SER A 269 4.71 -12.05 11.39
N ARG A 270 4.40 -11.43 10.22
CA ARG A 270 4.20 -12.09 8.94
C ARG A 270 5.18 -11.57 7.91
N THR A 271 5.55 -12.47 7.00
CA THR A 271 6.44 -12.15 5.88
C THR A 271 5.63 -11.86 4.63
N ASP A 272 6.19 -10.98 3.79
CA ASP A 272 5.75 -10.77 2.41
C ASP A 272 6.14 -11.97 1.52
N LEU A 273 5.78 -11.89 0.24
CA LEU A 273 6.09 -12.94 -0.74
C LEU A 273 7.60 -13.10 -1.01
N ALA A 274 8.41 -12.10 -0.68
CA ALA A 274 9.88 -12.17 -0.77
C ALA A 274 10.52 -12.80 0.48
N GLY A 275 9.72 -13.10 1.53
CA GLY A 275 10.19 -13.70 2.78
C GLY A 275 10.66 -12.68 3.82
N HIS A 276 10.50 -11.38 3.58
CA HIS A 276 10.84 -10.34 4.55
C HIS A 276 9.70 -10.12 5.54
N ALA A 277 10.02 -10.01 6.83
CA ALA A 277 9.04 -9.64 7.84
C ALA A 277 8.50 -8.24 7.54
N ARG A 278 7.22 -8.15 7.20
CA ARG A 278 6.58 -6.92 6.71
C ARG A 278 5.49 -6.40 7.64
N CYS A 279 4.78 -7.29 8.31
CA CYS A 279 3.69 -6.93 9.19
C CYS A 279 3.90 -7.54 10.57
N THR A 280 3.57 -6.80 11.63
CA THR A 280 3.51 -7.29 13.01
C THR A 280 2.17 -6.93 13.62
N GLY A 281 1.55 -7.89 14.29
CA GLY A 281 0.26 -7.69 14.94
C GLY A 281 0.23 -8.28 16.34
N GLY A 282 -0.73 -7.79 17.12
CA GLY A 282 -1.01 -8.28 18.47
C GLY A 282 -2.50 -8.23 18.76
N ARG A 283 -2.95 -9.07 19.67
CA ARG A 283 -4.35 -9.22 20.04
C ARG A 283 -4.63 -8.54 21.37
N ARG A 284 -5.73 -7.78 21.48
CA ARG A 284 -6.19 -7.29 22.76
C ARG A 284 -6.55 -8.47 23.67
N PRO A 285 -6.01 -8.59 24.91
CA PRO A 285 -6.37 -9.66 25.82
C PRO A 285 -7.87 -9.71 26.10
N VAL A 286 -8.41 -10.92 26.20
CA VAL A 286 -9.76 -11.15 26.70
C VAL A 286 -9.69 -11.24 28.25
N ALA A 287 -10.54 -10.50 28.94
CA ALA A 287 -10.57 -10.53 30.39
C ALA A 287 -10.77 -12.00 30.90
N GLY A 288 -9.82 -12.50 31.70
CA GLY A 288 -9.82 -13.88 32.20
C GLY A 288 -8.81 -14.83 31.60
N MET A 289 -8.10 -14.46 30.51
CA MET A 289 -6.93 -15.21 30.02
C MET A 289 -5.66 -14.57 30.56
N SER A 290 -5.18 -15.05 31.68
CA SER A 290 -3.87 -14.70 32.25
C SER A 290 -2.76 -15.20 31.32
N ALA A 291 -1.67 -14.44 31.22
CA ALA A 291 -0.48 -14.75 30.40
C ALA A 291 0.22 -16.08 30.78
N SER A 292 -0.30 -16.81 31.79
CA SER A 292 0.24 -18.08 32.30
C SER A 292 -0.08 -19.31 31.44
N ALA A 293 -1.09 -19.27 30.58
CA ALA A 293 -1.50 -20.46 29.82
C ALA A 293 -0.62 -20.74 28.55
N ALA A 294 0.22 -19.78 28.15
CA ALA A 294 1.08 -19.94 26.97
C ALA A 294 2.38 -20.72 27.25
N LEU A 295 2.75 -20.91 28.48
CA LEU A 295 3.99 -21.63 28.89
C LEU A 295 3.77 -23.14 29.15
N GLU A 296 2.54 -23.59 29.37
CA GLU A 296 2.26 -25.00 29.64
C GLU A 296 2.15 -25.90 28.39
N SER A 297 2.00 -25.33 27.20
CA SER A 297 1.92 -26.12 25.95
C SER A 297 3.27 -26.50 25.33
N LEU A 298 4.40 -26.12 25.95
CA LEU A 298 5.77 -26.40 25.46
C LEU A 298 6.50 -27.50 26.27
N VAL A 299 5.84 -28.20 27.19
CA VAL A 299 6.46 -29.33 27.85
C VAL A 299 6.13 -30.61 27.08
N PRO A 300 7.12 -31.29 26.46
CA PRO A 300 6.89 -32.58 25.84
C PRO A 300 6.58 -33.60 26.93
N SER A 301 5.49 -34.35 26.72
CA SER A 301 5.10 -35.47 27.59
C SER A 301 6.24 -36.49 27.72
N PRO A 302 6.57 -36.99 28.93
CA PRO A 302 7.58 -38.04 29.05
C PRO A 302 7.06 -39.32 28.42
N LEU A 303 7.85 -39.86 27.50
CA LEU A 303 7.67 -41.19 26.89
C LEU A 303 7.62 -42.22 28.01
N GLU A 304 6.49 -42.91 28.16
CA GLU A 304 6.41 -44.16 28.87
C GLU A 304 7.18 -45.27 28.14
N ARG A 305 7.94 -46.02 28.88
CA ARG A 305 8.81 -47.12 28.44
C ARG A 305 8.01 -48.37 28.05
#